data_468e45a6fc6b24dbd03c6232f4a8f36f
#
_entry.id   468e45a6fc6b24dbd03c6232f4a8f36f
#
_cell.length_a   1.000
_cell.length_b   1.000
_cell.length_c   1.000
_cell.angle_alpha   90.00
_cell.angle_beta   90.00
_cell.angle_gamma   90.00
#
_symmetry.space_group_name_H-M   'P 1'
#
loop_
_entity.id
_entity.type
_entity.pdbx_description
1 polymer ?
#
loop_
_entity_poly.entity_id
_entity_poly.type
_entity_poly.pdbx_seq_one_letter_code
_entity_poly.pdbx_strand_id
1 'polypeptide(L)'
;MGKGLIDCPGLRVRRLKEQIRQERKEWAAKHLIVYCDGDMVMQHRCNNSMFCRACVRMGYLTQQQMEHAAARYQLGMSRDGGVIFWQLDLLGLPQDGKIMYYRDDCHRDHSHNPTWVWAELKRYYFPANPEAADIVNHRHCFFGMHLYGKADTVCIVEAEKTAVILSEHYPQHVWMAAGGINELTVEKLRYLSRCRVVLFPDTDKDGRTFRLWYDIAQQASKEMSHPIYVSPILEQRATMEQKERKIDLVDLIFEEKPHPRPLSRGRGE
;
A
#
# COMPACT_ATOMS: atom_id res chain seq x y z
N MET A 1 12.89 -9.02 55.29
CA MET A 1 13.72 -8.22 54.36
C MET A 1 13.20 -8.44 52.96
N GLY A 2 12.34 -7.55 52.50
CA GLY A 2 11.77 -7.63 51.14
C GLY A 2 12.76 -7.03 50.14
N LYS A 3 13.19 -7.85 49.19
CA LYS A 3 13.97 -7.36 48.05
C LYS A 3 13.04 -6.63 47.13
N GLY A 4 13.12 -5.28 47.12
CA GLY A 4 12.45 -4.44 46.14
C GLY A 4 12.96 -4.78 44.75
N LEU A 5 12.06 -5.19 43.85
CA LEU A 5 12.33 -5.32 42.43
C LEU A 5 12.74 -3.95 41.90
N ILE A 6 13.97 -3.82 41.45
CA ILE A 6 14.50 -2.63 40.78
C ILE A 6 13.67 -2.44 39.48
N ASP A 7 12.88 -1.41 39.47
CA ASP A 7 12.00 -1.06 38.36
C ASP A 7 12.86 -0.50 37.20
N CYS A 8 13.22 -1.39 36.27
CA CYS A 8 14.07 -1.06 35.15
C CYS A 8 13.27 -0.18 34.16
N PRO A 9 13.75 1.03 33.79
CA PRO A 9 13.04 1.95 32.89
C PRO A 9 12.59 1.33 31.58
N GLY A 10 13.36 0.39 31.03
CA GLY A 10 13.01 -0.36 29.82
C GLY A 10 11.80 -1.29 29.98
N LEU A 11 11.60 -1.84 31.18
CA LEU A 11 10.44 -2.70 31.48
C LEU A 11 9.16 -1.85 31.62
N ARG A 12 9.26 -0.65 32.18
CA ARG A 12 8.14 0.30 32.27
C ARG A 12 7.64 0.71 30.88
N VAL A 13 8.57 1.06 29.99
CA VAL A 13 8.22 1.44 28.60
C VAL A 13 7.60 0.27 27.84
N ARG A 14 8.09 -0.97 28.02
CA ARG A 14 7.50 -2.16 27.39
C ARG A 14 6.08 -2.41 27.89
N ARG A 15 5.85 -2.38 29.21
CA ARG A 15 4.51 -2.54 29.80
C ARG A 15 3.54 -1.49 29.32
N LEU A 16 3.96 -0.23 29.27
CA LEU A 16 3.11 0.86 28.77
C LEU A 16 2.74 0.68 27.29
N LYS A 17 3.70 0.27 26.44
CA LYS A 17 3.41 -0.03 25.03
C LYS A 17 2.46 -1.23 24.89
N GLU A 18 2.59 -2.23 25.70
CA GLU A 18 1.73 -3.41 25.70
C GLU A 18 0.31 -3.06 26.18
N GLN A 19 0.20 -2.24 27.23
CA GLN A 19 -1.08 -1.73 27.73
C GLN A 19 -1.79 -0.87 26.67
N ILE A 20 -1.11 0.08 26.05
CA ILE A 20 -1.68 0.88 24.94
C ILE A 20 -2.12 -0.01 23.77
N ARG A 21 -1.35 -1.03 23.44
CA ARG A 21 -1.71 -1.98 22.38
C ARG A 21 -2.96 -2.79 22.75
N GLN A 22 -3.11 -3.18 23.99
CA GLN A 22 -4.27 -3.92 24.49
C GLN A 22 -5.52 -3.02 24.53
N GLU A 23 -5.40 -1.81 25.06
CA GLU A 23 -6.47 -0.82 25.07
C GLU A 23 -6.97 -0.49 23.66
N ARG A 24 -6.04 -0.33 22.69
CA ARG A 24 -6.40 -0.15 21.27
C ARG A 24 -7.15 -1.35 20.68
N LYS A 25 -6.75 -2.59 21.03
CA LYS A 25 -7.44 -3.79 20.58
C LYS A 25 -8.85 -3.88 21.14
N GLU A 26 -9.01 -3.59 22.42
CA GLU A 26 -10.32 -3.59 23.10
C GLU A 26 -11.22 -2.49 22.56
N TRP A 27 -10.67 -1.31 22.31
CA TRP A 27 -11.38 -0.22 21.66
C TRP A 27 -11.83 -0.63 20.25
N ALA A 28 -10.93 -1.17 19.43
CA ALA A 28 -11.23 -1.61 18.07
C ALA A 28 -12.28 -2.72 18.00
N ALA A 29 -12.34 -3.58 19.03
CA ALA A 29 -13.36 -4.64 19.12
C ALA A 29 -14.77 -4.11 19.43
N LYS A 30 -14.85 -2.94 20.06
CA LYS A 30 -16.13 -2.31 20.48
C LYS A 30 -16.68 -1.32 19.45
N HIS A 31 -15.89 -0.90 18.46
CA HIS A 31 -16.29 0.15 17.53
C HIS A 31 -16.60 -0.42 16.16
N LEU A 32 -17.67 0.07 15.56
CA LEU A 32 -18.07 -0.31 14.21
C LEU A 32 -17.03 0.13 13.20
N ILE A 33 -16.72 -0.74 12.24
CA ILE A 33 -15.96 -0.35 11.06
C ILE A 33 -16.88 0.56 10.23
N VAL A 34 -16.41 1.76 9.94
CA VAL A 34 -17.13 2.70 9.08
C VAL A 34 -16.49 2.66 7.71
N TYR A 35 -17.32 2.54 6.71
CA TYR A 35 -16.94 2.58 5.30
C TYR A 35 -17.18 3.97 4.74
N CYS A 36 -16.36 4.36 3.76
CA CYS A 36 -16.70 5.50 2.92
C CYS A 36 -17.96 5.18 2.11
N ASP A 37 -18.68 6.20 1.70
CA ASP A 37 -19.81 6.00 0.79
C ASP A 37 -19.32 5.41 -0.53
N GLY A 38 -19.96 4.32 -0.99
CA GLY A 38 -19.62 3.67 -2.25
C GLY A 38 -19.78 4.58 -3.47
N ASP A 39 -20.70 5.52 -3.42
CA ASP A 39 -20.91 6.51 -4.47
C ASP A 39 -19.70 7.44 -4.64
N MET A 40 -18.91 7.68 -3.59
CA MET A 40 -17.68 8.47 -3.65
C MET A 40 -16.66 7.84 -4.60
N VAL A 41 -16.53 6.51 -4.60
CA VAL A 41 -15.60 5.81 -5.51
C VAL A 41 -15.98 6.10 -6.95
N MET A 42 -17.28 6.04 -7.27
CA MET A 42 -17.79 6.31 -8.61
C MET A 42 -17.63 7.78 -9.01
N GLN A 43 -17.94 8.72 -8.11
CA GLN A 43 -17.85 10.16 -8.38
C GLN A 43 -16.42 10.64 -8.59
N HIS A 44 -15.43 10.03 -7.92
CA HIS A 44 -14.02 10.39 -8.04
C HIS A 44 -13.26 9.57 -9.08
N ARG A 45 -13.92 8.62 -9.75
CA ARG A 45 -13.28 7.71 -10.71
C ARG A 45 -12.54 8.48 -11.79
N CYS A 46 -11.26 8.16 -11.96
CA CYS A 46 -10.39 8.90 -12.88
C CYS A 46 -9.28 8.01 -13.42
N ASN A 47 -9.08 8.05 -14.73
CA ASN A 47 -7.97 7.41 -15.43
C ASN A 47 -6.95 8.42 -15.98
N ASN A 48 -7.05 9.69 -15.60
CA ASN A 48 -6.27 10.80 -16.12
C ASN A 48 -5.65 11.69 -15.03
N SER A 49 -5.43 11.16 -13.83
CA SER A 49 -4.65 11.85 -12.80
C SER A 49 -3.20 12.05 -13.26
N MET A 50 -2.41 12.88 -12.54
CA MET A 50 -0.99 13.05 -12.84
C MET A 50 -0.26 11.70 -12.82
N PHE A 51 -0.57 10.83 -11.86
CA PHE A 51 -0.05 9.47 -11.79
C PHE A 51 -0.32 8.68 -13.08
N CYS A 52 -1.57 8.68 -13.57
CA CYS A 52 -1.93 7.93 -14.78
C CYS A 52 -1.16 8.44 -16.01
N ARG A 53 -1.12 9.77 -16.19
CA ARG A 53 -0.37 10.38 -17.29
C ARG A 53 1.12 10.11 -17.21
N ALA A 54 1.69 10.17 -16.01
CA ALA A 54 3.10 9.90 -15.76
C ALA A 54 3.47 8.45 -16.07
N CYS A 55 2.63 7.47 -15.68
CA CYS A 55 2.86 6.06 -16.02
C CYS A 55 2.95 5.82 -17.53
N VAL A 56 2.08 6.47 -18.30
CA VAL A 56 2.09 6.37 -19.78
C VAL A 56 3.30 7.11 -20.37
N ARG A 57 3.57 8.32 -19.91
CA ARG A 57 4.69 9.15 -20.37
C ARG A 57 6.04 8.48 -20.13
N MET A 58 6.21 7.84 -18.98
CA MET A 58 7.44 7.12 -18.64
C MET A 58 7.56 5.75 -19.29
N GLY A 59 6.53 5.33 -20.05
CA GLY A 59 6.53 4.04 -20.73
C GLY A 59 6.36 2.82 -19.79
N TYR A 60 5.91 3.04 -18.58
CA TYR A 60 5.57 1.92 -17.67
C TYR A 60 4.35 1.18 -18.18
N LEU A 61 3.36 1.89 -18.71
CA LEU A 61 2.13 1.34 -19.28
C LEU A 61 1.81 2.04 -20.60
N THR A 62 1.17 1.33 -21.51
CA THR A 62 0.48 1.97 -22.64
C THR A 62 -0.78 2.68 -22.16
N GLN A 63 -1.36 3.58 -22.96
CA GLN A 63 -2.61 4.24 -22.64
C GLN A 63 -3.72 3.22 -22.33
N GLN A 64 -3.86 2.19 -23.15
CA GLN A 64 -4.87 1.15 -22.97
C GLN A 64 -4.66 0.35 -21.67
N GLN A 65 -3.41 0.00 -21.34
CA GLN A 65 -3.08 -0.67 -20.09
C GLN A 65 -3.40 0.21 -18.88
N MET A 66 -3.10 1.52 -18.96
CA MET A 66 -3.42 2.43 -17.88
C MET A 66 -4.93 2.55 -17.64
N GLU A 67 -5.71 2.66 -18.71
CA GLU A 67 -7.18 2.69 -18.61
C GLU A 67 -7.74 1.39 -18.02
N HIS A 68 -7.20 0.26 -18.44
CA HIS A 68 -7.58 -1.05 -17.90
C HIS A 68 -7.23 -1.17 -16.40
N ALA A 69 -6.00 -0.79 -16.01
CA ALA A 69 -5.57 -0.80 -14.62
C ALA A 69 -6.40 0.17 -13.76
N ALA A 70 -6.66 1.39 -14.26
CA ALA A 70 -7.49 2.37 -13.56
C ALA A 70 -8.91 1.86 -13.32
N ALA A 71 -9.50 1.18 -14.30
CA ALA A 71 -10.80 0.56 -14.16
C ALA A 71 -10.78 -0.62 -13.18
N ARG A 72 -9.75 -1.49 -13.27
CA ARG A 72 -9.57 -2.66 -12.41
C ARG A 72 -9.46 -2.27 -10.94
N TYR A 73 -8.63 -1.29 -10.62
CA TYR A 73 -8.37 -0.82 -9.25
C TYR A 73 -9.31 0.30 -8.81
N GLN A 74 -10.24 0.71 -9.68
CA GLN A 74 -11.16 1.82 -9.45
C GLN A 74 -10.44 3.10 -9.01
N LEU A 75 -9.33 3.46 -9.69
CA LEU A 75 -8.55 4.63 -9.33
C LEU A 75 -9.40 5.90 -9.37
N GLY A 76 -9.17 6.77 -8.40
CA GLY A 76 -9.84 8.05 -8.29
C GLY A 76 -8.87 9.23 -8.40
N MET A 77 -9.44 10.43 -8.39
CA MET A 77 -8.68 11.67 -8.30
C MET A 77 -9.33 12.59 -7.25
N SER A 78 -8.51 13.10 -6.34
CA SER A 78 -8.95 14.11 -5.37
C SER A 78 -9.19 15.46 -6.05
N ARG A 79 -9.87 16.36 -5.34
CA ARG A 79 -10.13 17.73 -5.83
C ARG A 79 -8.85 18.47 -6.21
N ASP A 80 -7.76 18.22 -5.49
CA ASP A 80 -6.47 18.87 -5.68
C ASP A 80 -5.54 18.10 -6.65
N GLY A 81 -6.08 17.11 -7.37
CA GLY A 81 -5.38 16.39 -8.44
C GLY A 81 -4.55 15.18 -7.99
N GLY A 82 -4.53 14.86 -6.70
CA GLY A 82 -3.91 13.64 -6.21
C GLY A 82 -4.64 12.38 -6.67
N VAL A 83 -3.92 11.31 -7.01
CA VAL A 83 -4.55 10.02 -7.27
C VAL A 83 -5.11 9.43 -5.98
N ILE A 84 -6.30 8.86 -6.03
CA ILE A 84 -6.89 8.12 -4.92
C ILE A 84 -6.75 6.63 -5.18
N PHE A 85 -6.03 5.96 -4.31
CA PHE A 85 -5.92 4.51 -4.26
C PHE A 85 -6.93 3.99 -3.22
N TRP A 86 -8.12 3.60 -3.70
CA TRP A 86 -9.19 3.12 -2.84
C TRP A 86 -8.85 1.76 -2.23
N GLN A 87 -9.01 1.65 -0.93
CA GLN A 87 -8.91 0.39 -0.20
C GLN A 87 -10.28 -0.26 -0.13
N LEU A 88 -10.58 -1.05 -1.15
CA LEU A 88 -11.82 -1.81 -1.25
C LEU A 88 -11.62 -3.19 -0.63
N ASP A 89 -12.49 -3.57 0.29
CA ASP A 89 -12.42 -4.87 0.95
C ASP A 89 -12.85 -6.03 0.02
N LEU A 90 -12.96 -7.23 0.57
CA LEU A 90 -13.35 -8.44 -0.18
C LEU A 90 -14.73 -8.35 -0.82
N LEU A 91 -15.61 -7.51 -0.29
CA LEU A 91 -16.96 -7.27 -0.81
C LEU A 91 -17.01 -6.06 -1.76
N GLY A 92 -15.88 -5.39 -1.97
CA GLY A 92 -15.80 -4.18 -2.77
C GLY A 92 -16.23 -2.90 -2.04
N LEU A 93 -16.41 -2.96 -0.72
CA LEU A 93 -16.78 -1.80 0.07
C LEU A 93 -15.55 -0.94 0.40
N PRO A 94 -15.62 0.39 0.21
CA PRO A 94 -14.47 1.28 0.42
C PRO A 94 -14.24 1.54 1.91
N GLN A 95 -13.16 0.97 2.45
CA GLN A 95 -12.74 1.25 3.83
C GLN A 95 -12.13 2.65 3.96
N ASP A 96 -11.31 3.04 3.00
CA ASP A 96 -10.71 4.38 2.89
C ASP A 96 -10.13 4.58 1.47
N GLY A 97 -9.53 5.73 1.22
CA GLY A 97 -8.77 6.02 0.01
C GLY A 97 -7.47 6.74 0.36
N LYS A 98 -6.34 6.20 -0.07
CA LYS A 98 -5.05 6.86 0.10
C LYS A 98 -4.82 7.84 -1.02
N ILE A 99 -4.64 9.11 -0.69
CA ILE A 99 -4.39 10.19 -1.66
C ILE A 99 -2.89 10.42 -1.76
N MET A 100 -2.37 10.29 -2.98
CA MET A 100 -0.95 10.44 -3.27
C MET A 100 -0.75 11.40 -4.44
N TYR A 101 0.35 12.13 -4.39
CA TYR A 101 0.74 13.06 -5.44
C TYR A 101 1.99 12.56 -6.14
N TYR A 102 1.99 12.65 -7.46
CA TYR A 102 3.09 12.22 -8.31
C TYR A 102 3.53 13.37 -9.22
N ARG A 103 4.80 13.38 -9.53
CA ARG A 103 5.39 14.24 -10.55
C ARG A 103 5.21 13.61 -11.94
N ASP A 104 5.53 14.35 -12.96
CA ASP A 104 5.44 13.88 -14.33
C ASP A 104 6.47 12.80 -14.72
N ASP A 105 7.50 12.59 -13.89
CA ASP A 105 8.46 11.49 -13.96
C ASP A 105 8.00 10.21 -13.22
N CYS A 106 6.76 10.17 -12.79
CA CYS A 106 6.14 9.08 -12.02
C CYS A 106 6.77 8.81 -10.64
N HIS A 107 7.58 9.74 -10.13
CA HIS A 107 8.06 9.70 -8.77
C HIS A 107 7.08 10.46 -7.85
N ARG A 108 7.06 10.04 -6.58
CA ARG A 108 6.25 10.72 -5.58
C ARG A 108 6.62 12.19 -5.48
N ASP A 109 5.63 13.05 -5.44
CA ASP A 109 5.81 14.45 -5.11
C ASP A 109 5.90 14.64 -3.60
N HIS A 110 7.11 14.91 -3.12
CA HIS A 110 7.40 15.10 -1.70
C HIS A 110 6.99 16.48 -1.16
N SER A 111 6.53 17.39 -2.02
CA SER A 111 5.95 18.66 -1.58
C SER A 111 4.56 18.46 -0.96
N HIS A 112 3.93 17.31 -1.21
CA HIS A 112 2.64 16.92 -0.67
C HIS A 112 2.79 15.69 0.23
N ASN A 113 2.29 15.76 1.45
CA ASN A 113 2.20 14.58 2.30
C ASN A 113 1.05 13.67 1.85
N PRO A 114 1.21 12.34 1.92
CA PRO A 114 0.08 11.44 1.74
C PRO A 114 -1.03 11.77 2.73
N THR A 115 -2.25 11.71 2.26
CA THR A 115 -3.43 11.86 3.12
C THR A 115 -4.45 10.77 2.83
N TRP A 116 -5.52 10.75 3.58
CA TRP A 116 -6.58 9.78 3.48
C TRP A 116 -7.91 10.49 3.20
N VAL A 117 -8.74 9.90 2.36
CA VAL A 117 -10.08 10.44 2.05
C VAL A 117 -10.85 10.70 3.34
N TRP A 118 -10.81 9.76 4.27
CA TRP A 118 -11.47 9.93 5.56
C TRP A 118 -10.88 11.08 6.40
N ALA A 119 -9.59 11.29 6.35
CA ALA A 119 -8.97 12.43 7.05
C ALA A 119 -9.44 13.77 6.47
N GLU A 120 -9.69 13.84 5.16
CA GLU A 120 -10.28 15.01 4.54
C GLU A 120 -11.76 15.17 4.91
N LEU A 121 -12.53 14.08 4.85
CA LEU A 121 -13.94 14.10 5.25
C LEU A 121 -14.13 14.56 6.71
N LYS A 122 -13.25 14.13 7.62
CA LYS A 122 -13.27 14.60 9.02
C LYS A 122 -13.21 16.12 9.11
N ARG A 123 -12.37 16.76 8.32
CA ARG A 123 -12.22 18.21 8.32
C ARG A 123 -13.49 18.93 7.87
N TYR A 124 -14.28 18.33 6.99
CA TYR A 124 -15.50 18.93 6.44
C TYR A 124 -16.74 18.62 7.27
N TYR A 125 -16.87 17.39 7.77
CA TYR A 125 -18.11 16.94 8.41
C TYR A 125 -18.09 17.05 9.94
N PHE A 126 -16.91 17.11 10.58
CA PHE A 126 -16.79 17.15 12.03
C PHE A 126 -16.01 18.37 12.58
N PRO A 127 -16.08 19.56 11.97
CA PRO A 127 -15.32 20.71 12.50
C PRO A 127 -15.80 21.16 13.89
N ALA A 128 -17.08 20.90 14.22
CA ALA A 128 -17.70 21.29 15.47
C ALA A 128 -17.63 20.21 16.57
N ASN A 129 -17.32 18.97 16.21
CA ASN A 129 -17.24 17.83 17.17
C ASN A 129 -16.14 16.85 16.76
N PRO A 130 -14.86 17.20 16.99
CA PRO A 130 -13.74 16.32 16.65
C PRO A 130 -13.76 14.99 17.42
N GLU A 131 -14.36 14.94 18.61
CA GLU A 131 -14.48 13.70 19.40
C GLU A 131 -15.38 12.66 18.73
N ALA A 132 -16.40 13.10 17.99
CA ALA A 132 -17.22 12.19 17.19
C ALA A 132 -16.41 11.46 16.11
N ALA A 133 -15.32 12.05 15.66
CA ALA A 133 -14.41 11.45 14.70
C ALA A 133 -13.54 10.33 15.29
N ASP A 134 -13.33 10.33 16.62
CA ASP A 134 -12.53 9.31 17.30
C ASP A 134 -13.31 8.04 17.62
N ILE A 135 -14.64 8.07 17.45
CA ILE A 135 -15.52 6.90 17.64
C ILE A 135 -15.40 5.92 16.45
N VAL A 136 -14.80 6.35 15.35
CA VAL A 136 -14.76 5.60 14.10
C VAL A 136 -13.47 4.79 14.00
N ASN A 137 -13.62 3.48 13.89
CA ASN A 137 -12.50 2.56 13.69
C ASN A 137 -12.19 2.45 12.19
N HIS A 138 -11.09 3.07 11.75
CA HIS A 138 -10.60 2.94 10.39
C HIS A 138 -9.67 1.75 10.32
N ARG A 139 -10.13 0.70 9.66
CA ARG A 139 -9.27 -0.40 9.24
C ARG A 139 -8.89 -0.18 7.78
N HIS A 140 -7.62 -0.39 7.52
CA HIS A 140 -7.11 -0.36 6.15
C HIS A 140 -6.88 -1.80 5.70
N CYS A 141 -7.53 -2.21 4.61
CA CYS A 141 -7.23 -3.45 3.92
C CYS A 141 -6.05 -3.27 2.95
N PHE A 142 -5.63 -4.34 2.28
CA PHE A 142 -4.70 -4.19 1.16
C PHE A 142 -5.36 -3.45 0.00
N PHE A 143 -4.63 -2.53 -0.62
CA PHE A 143 -5.04 -2.01 -1.92
C PHE A 143 -5.15 -3.15 -2.92
N GLY A 144 -6.22 -3.21 -3.70
CA GLY A 144 -6.48 -4.32 -4.62
C GLY A 144 -7.13 -5.57 -3.98
N MET A 145 -7.52 -5.53 -2.71
CA MET A 145 -8.09 -6.68 -1.99
C MET A 145 -9.40 -7.18 -2.62
N HIS A 146 -10.20 -6.30 -3.21
CA HIS A 146 -11.43 -6.66 -3.93
C HIS A 146 -11.19 -7.55 -5.17
N LEU A 147 -9.94 -7.69 -5.61
CA LEU A 147 -9.54 -8.57 -6.71
C LEU A 147 -9.23 -10.00 -6.25
N TYR A 148 -9.23 -10.24 -4.93
CA TYR A 148 -8.99 -11.56 -4.36
C TYR A 148 -9.98 -12.61 -4.90
N GLY A 149 -9.50 -13.83 -5.10
CA GLY A 149 -10.30 -14.92 -5.64
C GLY A 149 -10.38 -14.97 -7.17
N LYS A 150 -9.74 -14.02 -7.87
CA LYS A 150 -9.63 -14.01 -9.34
C LYS A 150 -8.37 -14.71 -9.89
N ALA A 151 -7.45 -15.10 -9.01
CA ALA A 151 -6.22 -15.80 -9.36
C ALA A 151 -5.75 -16.74 -8.25
N ASP A 152 -4.95 -17.75 -8.65
CA ASP A 152 -4.38 -18.73 -7.70
C ASP A 152 -3.24 -18.11 -6.86
N THR A 153 -2.65 -17.02 -7.34
CA THR A 153 -1.52 -16.37 -6.68
C THR A 153 -1.81 -14.88 -6.48
N VAL A 154 -1.61 -14.44 -5.25
CA VAL A 154 -1.60 -13.02 -4.86
C VAL A 154 -0.17 -12.60 -4.61
N CYS A 155 0.24 -11.52 -5.27
CA CYS A 155 1.53 -10.85 -5.09
C CYS A 155 1.32 -9.55 -4.32
N ILE A 156 2.06 -9.33 -3.24
CA ILE A 156 1.94 -8.13 -2.41
C ILE A 156 3.23 -7.33 -2.48
N VAL A 157 3.11 -6.07 -2.84
CA VAL A 157 4.19 -5.06 -2.88
C VAL A 157 3.96 -4.00 -1.80
N GLU A 158 4.94 -3.11 -1.59
CA GLU A 158 4.78 -2.02 -0.63
C GLU A 158 3.87 -0.92 -1.16
N ALA A 159 4.13 -0.42 -2.35
CA ALA A 159 3.46 0.75 -2.93
C ALA A 159 2.33 0.40 -3.90
N GLU A 160 1.26 1.20 -3.87
CA GLU A 160 0.10 1.06 -4.76
C GLU A 160 0.49 1.25 -6.24
N LYS A 161 1.42 2.20 -6.54
CA LYS A 161 2.00 2.41 -7.88
C LYS A 161 2.50 1.10 -8.48
N THR A 162 3.31 0.38 -7.69
CA THR A 162 3.94 -0.87 -8.09
C THR A 162 2.91 -1.95 -8.40
N ALA A 163 1.87 -2.09 -7.56
CA ALA A 163 0.78 -3.04 -7.80
C ALA A 163 0.03 -2.74 -9.11
N VAL A 164 -0.30 -1.47 -9.35
CA VAL A 164 -1.02 -1.04 -10.57
C VAL A 164 -0.20 -1.37 -11.82
N ILE A 165 1.09 -1.01 -11.84
CA ILE A 165 1.96 -1.22 -13.01
C ILE A 165 2.15 -2.72 -13.26
N LEU A 166 2.51 -3.49 -12.23
CA LEU A 166 2.79 -4.92 -12.38
C LEU A 166 1.56 -5.74 -12.74
N SER A 167 0.36 -5.29 -12.42
CA SER A 167 -0.88 -5.98 -12.79
C SER A 167 -1.11 -6.08 -14.30
N GLU A 168 -0.55 -5.13 -15.07
CA GLU A 168 -0.64 -5.14 -16.52
C GLU A 168 0.51 -5.90 -17.20
N HIS A 169 1.64 -6.02 -16.52
CA HIS A 169 2.78 -6.81 -17.02
C HIS A 169 2.70 -8.28 -16.66
N TYR A 170 2.06 -8.60 -15.54
CA TYR A 170 1.88 -9.96 -15.01
C TYR A 170 0.41 -10.21 -14.64
N PRO A 171 -0.50 -10.19 -15.64
CA PRO A 171 -1.96 -10.24 -15.41
C PRO A 171 -2.45 -11.60 -14.89
N GLN A 172 -1.59 -12.65 -14.93
CA GLN A 172 -1.90 -13.97 -14.39
C GLN A 172 -1.95 -13.99 -12.85
N HIS A 173 -1.46 -12.93 -12.19
CA HIS A 173 -1.47 -12.78 -10.74
C HIS A 173 -2.38 -11.62 -10.30
N VAL A 174 -2.91 -11.71 -9.11
CA VAL A 174 -3.52 -10.56 -8.45
C VAL A 174 -2.44 -9.79 -7.71
N TRP A 175 -2.29 -8.51 -8.02
CA TRP A 175 -1.34 -7.63 -7.36
C TRP A 175 -2.06 -6.75 -6.34
N MET A 176 -1.52 -6.73 -5.13
CA MET A 176 -1.99 -5.92 -4.01
C MET A 176 -0.87 -5.07 -3.45
N ALA A 177 -1.21 -3.99 -2.74
CA ALA A 177 -0.21 -3.23 -2.01
C ALA A 177 -0.55 -3.16 -0.52
N ALA A 178 0.50 -3.21 0.32
CA ALA A 178 0.37 -3.01 1.75
C ALA A 178 0.05 -1.55 2.09
N GLY A 179 0.59 -0.60 1.30
CA GLY A 179 0.44 0.83 1.50
C GLY A 179 1.59 1.48 2.29
N GLY A 180 2.61 0.71 2.65
CA GLY A 180 3.82 1.14 3.34
C GLY A 180 4.49 0.01 4.12
N ILE A 181 5.74 0.21 4.50
CA ILE A 181 6.59 -0.81 5.16
C ILE A 181 5.94 -1.42 6.42
N ASN A 182 5.25 -0.62 7.23
CA ASN A 182 4.63 -1.05 8.49
C ASN A 182 3.17 -1.47 8.34
N GLU A 183 2.63 -1.40 7.13
CA GLU A 183 1.23 -1.70 6.84
C GLU A 183 0.98 -3.18 6.53
N LEU A 184 2.03 -3.96 6.31
CA LEU A 184 1.91 -5.41 6.27
C LEU A 184 1.73 -5.95 7.69
N THR A 185 0.64 -6.69 7.92
CA THR A 185 0.37 -7.29 9.23
C THR A 185 -0.15 -8.72 9.08
N VAL A 186 0.07 -9.55 10.11
CA VAL A 186 -0.46 -10.91 10.17
C VAL A 186 -2.00 -10.90 10.04
N GLU A 187 -2.66 -9.90 10.65
CA GLU A 187 -4.12 -9.77 10.60
C GLU A 187 -4.62 -9.59 9.16
N LYS A 188 -3.99 -8.71 8.38
CA LYS A 188 -4.36 -8.52 6.96
C LYS A 188 -4.09 -9.78 6.13
N LEU A 189 -2.99 -10.48 6.39
CA LEU A 189 -2.63 -11.70 5.65
C LEU A 189 -3.62 -12.85 5.88
N ARG A 190 -4.28 -12.92 7.04
CA ARG A 190 -5.27 -13.97 7.36
C ARG A 190 -6.43 -14.06 6.35
N TYR A 191 -6.76 -12.95 5.71
CA TYR A 191 -7.80 -12.93 4.67
C TYR A 191 -7.40 -13.67 3.39
N LEU A 192 -6.11 -13.98 3.20
CA LEU A 192 -5.55 -14.55 1.98
C LEU A 192 -5.23 -16.05 2.09
N SER A 193 -5.88 -16.76 3.00
CA SER A 193 -5.58 -18.17 3.33
C SER A 193 -5.93 -19.21 2.24
N ARG A 194 -6.60 -18.79 1.16
CA ARG A 194 -7.08 -19.71 0.10
C ARG A 194 -6.27 -19.64 -1.19
N CYS A 195 -5.17 -18.90 -1.22
CA CYS A 195 -4.34 -18.73 -2.41
C CYS A 195 -2.86 -18.71 -2.04
N ARG A 196 -2.00 -18.94 -3.02
CA ARG A 196 -0.57 -18.72 -2.85
C ARG A 196 -0.29 -17.24 -2.65
N VAL A 197 0.43 -16.89 -1.59
CA VAL A 197 0.82 -15.50 -1.31
C VAL A 197 2.33 -15.35 -1.48
N VAL A 198 2.73 -14.35 -2.26
CA VAL A 198 4.14 -13.97 -2.47
C VAL A 198 4.32 -12.50 -2.14
N LEU A 199 5.21 -12.20 -1.23
CA LEU A 199 5.55 -10.84 -0.80
C LEU A 199 6.80 -10.35 -1.53
N PHE A 200 6.77 -9.10 -1.98
CA PHE A 200 7.89 -8.42 -2.65
C PHE A 200 8.19 -7.13 -1.88
N PRO A 201 8.93 -7.22 -0.75
CA PRO A 201 9.33 -6.02 -0.02
C PRO A 201 10.26 -5.15 -0.86
N ASP A 202 10.14 -3.83 -0.73
CA ASP A 202 11.13 -2.91 -1.29
C ASP A 202 12.48 -3.14 -0.65
N THR A 203 13.56 -2.87 -1.38
CA THR A 203 14.90 -3.05 -0.83
C THR A 203 15.34 -1.82 -0.03
N ASP A 204 16.27 -2.03 0.88
CA ASP A 204 17.00 -0.97 1.58
C ASP A 204 18.45 -1.39 1.87
N LYS A 205 19.29 -0.40 2.21
CA LYS A 205 20.72 -0.61 2.43
C LYS A 205 21.04 -1.75 3.39
N ASP A 206 20.24 -1.89 4.44
CA ASP A 206 20.50 -2.81 5.54
C ASP A 206 19.61 -4.08 5.48
N GLY A 207 18.74 -4.21 4.48
CA GLY A 207 17.79 -5.32 4.34
C GLY A 207 16.75 -5.38 5.48
N ARG A 208 16.43 -4.22 6.10
CA ARG A 208 15.46 -4.16 7.20
C ARG A 208 14.05 -4.49 6.75
N THR A 209 13.63 -3.95 5.60
CA THR A 209 12.31 -4.18 5.05
C THR A 209 12.09 -5.65 4.76
N PHE A 210 13.09 -6.29 4.12
CA PHE A 210 13.03 -7.72 3.85
C PHE A 210 12.89 -8.55 5.13
N ARG A 211 13.73 -8.29 6.15
CA ARG A 211 13.66 -9.03 7.43
C ARG A 211 12.32 -8.83 8.13
N LEU A 212 11.82 -7.59 8.18
CA LEU A 212 10.52 -7.29 8.79
C LEU A 212 9.39 -8.08 8.13
N TRP A 213 9.34 -8.06 6.80
CA TRP A 213 8.29 -8.77 6.06
C TRP A 213 8.46 -10.28 6.14
N TYR A 214 9.71 -10.77 6.22
CA TYR A 214 10.00 -12.18 6.43
C TYR A 214 9.48 -12.67 7.79
N ASP A 215 9.74 -11.93 8.86
CA ASP A 215 9.27 -12.28 10.21
C ASP A 215 7.74 -12.30 10.30
N ILE A 216 7.08 -11.30 9.68
CA ILE A 216 5.61 -11.25 9.59
C ILE A 216 5.07 -12.44 8.79
N ALA A 217 5.70 -12.78 7.65
CA ALA A 217 5.31 -13.93 6.83
C ALA A 217 5.45 -15.26 7.59
N GLN A 218 6.53 -15.44 8.34
CA GLN A 218 6.75 -16.63 9.18
C GLN A 218 5.69 -16.75 10.26
N GLN A 219 5.36 -15.65 10.93
CA GLN A 219 4.31 -15.64 11.94
C GLN A 219 2.95 -15.96 11.33
N ALA A 220 2.59 -15.29 10.23
CA ALA A 220 1.32 -15.52 9.54
C ALA A 220 1.20 -16.96 9.02
N SER A 221 2.29 -17.52 8.44
CA SER A 221 2.31 -18.89 7.94
C SER A 221 2.03 -19.92 9.06
N LYS A 222 2.58 -19.70 10.25
CA LYS A 222 2.33 -20.57 11.42
C LYS A 222 0.88 -20.49 11.88
N GLU A 223 0.34 -19.27 11.99
CA GLU A 223 -1.03 -19.04 12.47
C GLU A 223 -2.10 -19.56 11.50
N MET A 224 -1.82 -19.48 10.20
CA MET A 224 -2.76 -19.85 9.13
C MET A 224 -2.59 -21.30 8.68
N SER A 225 -1.52 -21.99 9.09
CA SER A 225 -1.09 -23.28 8.52
C SER A 225 -1.02 -23.23 6.98
N HIS A 226 -0.62 -22.07 6.44
CA HIS A 226 -0.54 -21.78 5.01
C HIS A 226 0.76 -21.03 4.71
N PRO A 227 1.62 -21.53 3.80
CA PRO A 227 2.91 -20.93 3.54
C PRO A 227 2.76 -19.59 2.82
N ILE A 228 3.42 -18.57 3.33
CA ILE A 228 3.58 -17.26 2.70
C ILE A 228 5.05 -17.12 2.31
N TYR A 229 5.29 -16.84 1.04
CA TYR A 229 6.64 -16.73 0.48
C TYR A 229 7.07 -15.26 0.43
N VAL A 230 8.32 -15.00 0.82
CA VAL A 230 8.95 -13.69 0.62
C VAL A 230 10.00 -13.81 -0.48
N SER A 231 9.81 -13.07 -1.54
CA SER A 231 10.73 -13.08 -2.68
C SER A 231 12.04 -12.36 -2.33
N PRO A 232 13.19 -13.03 -2.45
CA PRO A 232 14.47 -12.38 -2.22
C PRO A 232 15.00 -11.62 -3.44
N ILE A 233 14.21 -11.49 -4.50
CA ILE A 233 14.69 -11.02 -5.82
C ILE A 233 15.35 -9.65 -5.75
N LEU A 234 14.75 -8.69 -5.01
CA LEU A 234 15.31 -7.36 -4.84
C LEU A 234 16.61 -7.39 -4.03
N GLU A 235 16.67 -8.19 -2.96
CA GLU A 235 17.88 -8.33 -2.15
C GLU A 235 19.04 -8.97 -2.92
N GLN A 236 18.74 -9.88 -3.83
CA GLN A 236 19.76 -10.61 -4.63
C GLN A 236 20.23 -9.84 -5.86
N ARG A 237 19.36 -9.04 -6.48
CA ARG A 237 19.66 -8.40 -7.78
C ARG A 237 19.97 -6.92 -7.69
N ALA A 238 19.44 -6.21 -6.69
CA ALA A 238 19.70 -4.79 -6.54
C ALA A 238 21.17 -4.51 -6.20
N THR A 239 21.78 -3.55 -6.89
CA THR A 239 23.10 -3.02 -6.57
C THR A 239 23.05 -2.25 -5.25
N MET A 240 24.24 -1.96 -4.66
CA MET A 240 24.28 -1.14 -3.43
C MET A 240 23.69 0.25 -3.64
N GLU A 241 23.94 0.88 -4.80
CA GLU A 241 23.34 2.16 -5.16
C GLU A 241 21.81 2.09 -5.23
N GLN A 242 21.27 1.04 -5.85
CA GLN A 242 19.82 0.81 -5.91
C GLN A 242 19.22 0.58 -4.51
N LYS A 243 19.91 -0.16 -3.63
CA LYS A 243 19.50 -0.34 -2.23
C LYS A 243 19.50 0.97 -1.44
N GLU A 244 20.47 1.85 -1.67
CA GLU A 244 20.50 3.19 -1.07
C GLU A 244 19.31 4.05 -1.53
N ARG A 245 18.90 3.92 -2.79
CA ARG A 245 17.70 4.58 -3.35
C ARG A 245 16.39 3.92 -2.92
N LYS A 246 16.43 2.73 -2.31
CA LYS A 246 15.27 1.95 -1.88
C LYS A 246 14.32 1.64 -3.05
N ILE A 247 14.88 1.02 -4.09
CA ILE A 247 14.11 0.70 -5.28
C ILE A 247 13.03 -0.36 -4.99
N ASP A 248 11.95 -0.26 -5.73
CA ASP A 248 10.88 -1.25 -5.78
C ASP A 248 11.05 -2.24 -6.95
N LEU A 249 10.12 -3.18 -7.08
CA LEU A 249 10.17 -4.19 -8.14
C LEU A 249 9.97 -3.59 -9.54
N VAL A 250 9.23 -2.49 -9.68
CA VAL A 250 9.09 -1.78 -10.96
C VAL A 250 10.40 -1.15 -11.35
N ASP A 251 11.07 -0.47 -10.41
CA ASP A 251 12.37 0.14 -10.67
C ASP A 251 13.38 -0.92 -11.12
N LEU A 252 13.45 -2.08 -10.46
CA LEU A 252 14.34 -3.17 -10.87
C LEU A 252 14.06 -3.64 -12.30
N ILE A 253 12.79 -3.89 -12.64
CA ILE A 253 12.40 -4.44 -13.94
C ILE A 253 12.64 -3.43 -15.08
N PHE A 254 12.38 -2.15 -14.84
CA PHE A 254 12.47 -1.13 -15.89
C PHE A 254 13.85 -0.51 -16.01
N GLU A 255 14.66 -0.44 -14.95
CA GLU A 255 16.06 -0.03 -15.04
C GLU A 255 16.93 -1.10 -15.76
N GLU A 256 16.57 -2.39 -15.66
CA GLU A 256 17.25 -3.46 -16.41
C GLU A 256 16.89 -3.48 -17.90
N LYS A 257 15.75 -2.89 -18.30
CA LYS A 257 15.35 -2.74 -19.70
C LYS A 257 15.93 -1.42 -20.22
N PRO A 258 16.65 -1.40 -21.34
CA PRO A 258 17.03 -0.13 -21.97
C PRO A 258 15.76 0.64 -22.31
N HIS A 259 15.57 1.80 -21.69
CA HIS A 259 14.44 2.68 -21.99
C HIS A 259 14.42 3.00 -23.48
N PRO A 260 13.28 2.91 -24.19
CA PRO A 260 13.14 3.59 -25.46
C PRO A 260 13.37 5.07 -25.19
N ARG A 261 14.43 5.64 -25.78
CA ARG A 261 14.72 7.07 -25.64
C ARG A 261 13.48 7.86 -25.99
N PRO A 262 13.10 8.88 -25.21
CA PRO A 262 12.02 9.79 -25.59
C PRO A 262 12.31 10.28 -27.01
N LEU A 263 11.33 10.17 -27.91
CA LEU A 263 11.45 10.71 -29.25
C LEU A 263 11.80 12.20 -29.11
N SER A 264 13.04 12.55 -29.46
CA SER A 264 13.47 13.93 -29.54
C SER A 264 12.46 14.65 -30.44
N ARG A 265 11.78 15.67 -29.91
CA ARG A 265 10.99 16.60 -30.75
C ARG A 265 11.95 17.13 -31.80
N GLY A 266 11.77 16.68 -33.05
CA GLY A 266 12.45 17.25 -34.19
C GLY A 266 12.20 18.74 -34.11
N ARG A 267 13.29 19.52 -34.11
CA ARG A 267 13.22 20.93 -34.38
C ARG A 267 12.74 21.03 -35.83
N GLY A 268 11.47 21.49 -35.99
CA GLY A 268 11.02 21.91 -37.29
C GLY A 268 11.86 23.10 -37.70
N GLU A 269 12.53 22.96 -38.83
CA GLU A 269 12.98 24.05 -39.64
C GLU A 269 11.77 24.71 -40.34
#